data_b2da0c1d5a74f42eceba8ebb79997950
#
_entry.id   b2da0c1d5a74f42eceba8ebb79997950
#
_cell.length_a   1.000
_cell.length_b   1.000
_cell.length_c   1.000
_cell.angle_alpha   90.00
_cell.angle_beta   90.00
_cell.angle_gamma   90.00
#
_symmetry.space_group_name_H-M   'P 1'
#
loop_
_entity.id
_entity.type
_entity.pdbx_description
1 polymer ?
#
loop_
_entity_poly.entity_id
_entity_poly.type
_entity_poly.pdbx_seq_one_letter_code
_entity_poly.pdbx_strand_id
1 'polypeptide(L)'
;DEQGENIFNQMVERQLRTQYLPPNLDQEALENIGNIPGVYIFKDDVGQPLYVGKSVTLKNRILSHFRDTSARELKISQNVHHVETVPTGSELAALVLESKLVKELQPLFNRQLRRVSKYAMLIKQQNDGYNSVAVKSGTVDDSTDLSSVYGMFETRTKAKARILELTRTFELCPKLMGIEKTKGACFSYSLGRCRGACVGEESPELYNRRFELALEHHKIAA
;
A
#
# COMPACT_ATOMS: atom_id res chain seq x y z
N ASP A 1 18.13 11.26 42.36
CA ASP A 1 18.97 10.15 41.86
C ASP A 1 18.52 9.84 40.40
N GLU A 2 19.25 10.35 39.44
CA GLU A 2 18.90 10.27 37.97
C GLU A 2 18.60 8.84 37.50
N GLN A 3 19.21 7.83 38.13
CA GLN A 3 18.93 6.42 37.82
C GLN A 3 17.55 5.98 38.32
N GLY A 4 17.10 6.49 39.44
CA GLY A 4 15.77 6.17 39.98
C GLY A 4 14.64 6.79 39.20
N GLU A 5 14.81 8.04 38.72
CA GLU A 5 13.84 8.71 37.84
C GLU A 5 13.76 8.05 36.47
N ASN A 6 14.88 7.58 35.95
CA ASN A 6 14.90 6.89 34.64
C ASN A 6 14.18 5.52 34.71
N ILE A 7 14.39 4.77 35.81
CA ILE A 7 13.70 3.50 36.05
C ILE A 7 12.20 3.72 36.25
N PHE A 8 11.81 4.74 37.03
CA PHE A 8 10.42 5.09 37.26
C PHE A 8 9.72 5.51 35.94
N ASN A 9 10.35 6.38 35.17
CA ASN A 9 9.82 6.80 33.88
C ASN A 9 9.69 5.62 32.88
N GLN A 10 10.66 4.70 32.85
CA GLN A 10 10.56 3.48 32.05
C GLN A 10 9.43 2.54 32.54
N MET A 11 9.21 2.43 33.82
CA MET A 11 8.10 1.65 34.40
C MET A 11 6.74 2.28 34.11
N VAL A 12 6.62 3.60 34.20
CA VAL A 12 5.40 4.34 33.86
C VAL A 12 5.11 4.25 32.39
N GLU A 13 6.12 4.42 31.50
CA GLU A 13 5.97 4.20 30.07
C GLU A 13 5.58 2.77 29.73
N ARG A 14 6.14 1.79 30.42
CA ARG A 14 5.80 0.37 30.25
C ARG A 14 4.35 0.10 30.68
N GLN A 15 3.91 0.64 31.81
CA GLN A 15 2.51 0.53 32.27
C GLN A 15 1.52 1.24 31.32
N LEU A 16 1.85 2.43 30.83
CA LEU A 16 1.02 3.13 29.85
C LEU A 16 0.94 2.41 28.52
N ARG A 17 1.99 1.69 28.12
CA ARG A 17 1.98 0.83 26.90
C ARG A 17 1.12 -0.41 27.10
N THR A 18 1.13 -1.02 28.29
CA THR A 18 0.35 -2.24 28.58
C THR A 18 -1.16 -1.97 28.75
N GLN A 19 -1.55 -0.75 29.07
CA GLN A 19 -2.95 -0.38 29.32
C GLN A 19 -3.86 -0.55 28.09
N TYR A 20 -3.30 -0.63 26.88
CA TYR A 20 -4.04 -0.76 25.62
C TYR A 20 -3.88 -2.14 24.95
N LEU A 21 -3.12 -3.05 25.55
CA LEU A 21 -2.93 -4.36 24.97
C LEU A 21 -4.11 -5.29 25.31
N PRO A 22 -4.51 -6.16 24.40
CA PRO A 22 -5.51 -7.19 24.67
C PRO A 22 -5.08 -8.06 25.87
N PRO A 23 -6.01 -8.36 26.80
CA PRO A 23 -5.68 -9.07 28.03
C PRO A 23 -5.17 -10.50 27.79
N ASN A 24 -5.54 -11.09 26.67
CA ASN A 24 -5.22 -12.48 26.31
C ASN A 24 -4.00 -12.61 25.39
N LEU A 25 -3.40 -11.49 24.99
CA LEU A 25 -2.28 -11.49 24.05
C LEU A 25 -0.95 -11.53 24.78
N ASP A 26 -0.07 -12.43 24.37
CA ASP A 26 1.30 -12.48 24.85
C ASP A 26 2.08 -11.23 24.40
N GLN A 27 2.59 -10.48 25.38
CA GLN A 27 3.35 -9.26 25.14
C GLN A 27 4.70 -9.54 24.45
N GLU A 28 5.35 -10.66 24.75
CA GLU A 28 6.62 -11.05 24.15
C GLU A 28 6.47 -11.26 22.64
N ALA A 29 5.32 -11.80 22.21
CA ALA A 29 5.02 -11.97 20.78
C ALA A 29 5.03 -10.64 20.00
N LEU A 30 4.65 -9.51 20.64
CA LEU A 30 4.66 -8.19 20.02
C LEU A 30 6.05 -7.54 20.02
N GLU A 31 6.92 -7.86 20.97
CA GLU A 31 8.26 -7.27 21.06
C GLU A 31 9.12 -7.64 19.88
N ASN A 32 8.97 -8.86 19.37
CA ASN A 32 9.73 -9.42 18.26
C ASN A 32 9.23 -8.98 16.88
N ILE A 33 8.11 -8.24 16.78
CA ILE A 33 7.58 -7.76 15.51
C ILE A 33 8.37 -6.54 15.06
N GLY A 34 8.99 -6.63 13.87
CA GLY A 34 9.69 -5.53 13.22
C GLY A 34 8.73 -4.48 12.63
N ASN A 35 9.23 -3.25 12.45
CA ASN A 35 8.54 -2.19 11.71
C ASN A 35 8.88 -2.24 10.21
N ILE A 36 8.56 -3.35 9.57
CA ILE A 36 8.80 -3.64 8.15
C ILE A 36 7.48 -3.89 7.43
N PRO A 37 7.46 -3.80 6.08
CA PRO A 37 6.27 -4.15 5.29
C PRO A 37 5.88 -5.61 5.48
N GLY A 38 4.59 -5.87 5.57
CA GLY A 38 4.08 -7.24 5.68
C GLY A 38 2.59 -7.34 5.93
N VAL A 39 2.17 -8.57 6.18
CA VAL A 39 0.80 -8.94 6.54
C VAL A 39 0.79 -9.46 7.97
N TYR A 40 -0.25 -9.14 8.73
CA TYR A 40 -0.50 -9.66 10.06
C TYR A 40 -1.87 -10.34 10.13
N ILE A 41 -1.96 -11.36 10.98
CA ILE A 41 -3.16 -12.18 11.17
C ILE A 41 -3.45 -12.22 12.66
N PHE A 42 -4.63 -11.76 13.05
CA PHE A 42 -5.15 -11.93 14.39
C PHE A 42 -5.93 -13.23 14.48
N LYS A 43 -5.68 -14.03 15.49
CA LYS A 43 -6.35 -15.31 15.73
C LYS A 43 -6.90 -15.36 17.16
N ASP A 44 -7.97 -16.13 17.35
CA ASP A 44 -8.51 -16.44 18.67
C ASP A 44 -7.73 -17.54 19.41
N ASP A 45 -8.26 -17.99 20.53
CA ASP A 45 -7.67 -19.03 21.39
C ASP A 45 -7.58 -20.41 20.75
N VAL A 46 -8.44 -20.71 19.77
CA VAL A 46 -8.41 -21.96 19.01
C VAL A 46 -7.72 -21.83 17.66
N GLY A 47 -7.12 -20.70 17.37
CA GLY A 47 -6.37 -20.44 16.15
C GLY A 47 -7.22 -20.01 14.94
N GLN A 48 -8.51 -19.70 15.15
CA GLN A 48 -9.36 -19.21 14.07
C GLN A 48 -9.00 -17.77 13.66
N PRO A 49 -8.92 -17.48 12.36
CA PRO A 49 -8.58 -16.15 11.89
C PRO A 49 -9.70 -15.14 12.19
N LEU A 50 -9.38 -14.14 12.97
CA LEU A 50 -10.27 -13.02 13.28
C LEU A 50 -10.13 -11.90 12.25
N TYR A 51 -8.91 -11.54 11.92
CA TYR A 51 -8.59 -10.43 11.04
C TYR A 51 -7.26 -10.64 10.33
N VAL A 52 -7.18 -10.25 9.08
CA VAL A 52 -5.97 -10.15 8.29
C VAL A 52 -5.80 -8.70 7.83
N GLY A 53 -4.61 -8.15 7.94
CA GLY A 53 -4.31 -6.80 7.49
C GLY A 53 -2.88 -6.64 6.99
N LYS A 54 -2.64 -5.64 6.15
CA LYS A 54 -1.31 -5.26 5.67
C LYS A 54 -0.82 -3.97 6.31
N SER A 55 0.49 -3.79 6.36
CA SER A 55 1.11 -2.53 6.72
C SER A 55 2.51 -2.40 6.13
N VAL A 56 2.96 -1.17 5.93
CA VAL A 56 4.37 -0.85 5.67
C VAL A 56 5.19 -0.80 6.96
N THR A 57 4.52 -0.72 8.11
CA THR A 57 5.08 -0.70 9.47
C THR A 57 4.25 -1.62 10.37
N LEU A 58 4.53 -2.93 10.34
CA LEU A 58 3.71 -3.96 11.00
C LEU A 58 3.45 -3.65 12.47
N LYS A 59 4.49 -3.46 13.28
CA LYS A 59 4.36 -3.24 14.72
C LYS A 59 3.46 -2.05 15.05
N ASN A 60 3.69 -0.91 14.41
CA ASN A 60 2.90 0.30 14.64
C ASN A 60 1.43 0.09 14.26
N ARG A 61 1.17 -0.61 13.17
CA ARG A 61 -0.19 -0.89 12.71
C ARG A 61 -0.94 -1.82 13.66
N ILE A 62 -0.30 -2.89 14.12
CA ILE A 62 -0.88 -3.82 15.10
C ILE A 62 -1.23 -3.09 16.39
N LEU A 63 -0.31 -2.28 16.93
CA LEU A 63 -0.57 -1.47 18.12
C LEU A 63 -1.67 -0.43 17.91
N SER A 64 -1.84 0.10 16.70
CA SER A 64 -2.93 1.03 16.39
C SER A 64 -4.32 0.39 16.48
N HIS A 65 -4.46 -0.90 16.15
CA HIS A 65 -5.71 -1.64 16.33
C HIS A 65 -6.12 -1.68 17.80
N PHE A 66 -5.18 -1.94 18.70
CA PHE A 66 -5.46 -2.06 20.14
C PHE A 66 -5.73 -0.73 20.84
N ARG A 67 -5.35 0.39 20.22
CA ARG A 67 -5.65 1.75 20.71
C ARG A 67 -6.97 2.30 20.17
N ASP A 68 -7.51 1.70 19.11
CA ASP A 68 -8.76 2.14 18.50
C ASP A 68 -9.95 1.63 19.32
N THR A 69 -10.82 2.55 19.73
CA THR A 69 -12.01 2.28 20.57
C THR A 69 -13.27 2.06 19.76
N SER A 70 -13.19 1.93 18.43
CA SER A 70 -14.34 1.59 17.61
C SER A 70 -14.90 0.22 17.97
N ALA A 71 -16.22 0.04 17.86
CA ALA A 71 -16.90 -1.20 18.26
C ALA A 71 -16.33 -2.46 17.59
N ARG A 72 -15.78 -2.32 16.37
CA ARG A 72 -15.12 -3.41 15.66
C ARG A 72 -13.77 -3.74 16.28
N GLU A 73 -12.93 -2.74 16.51
CA GLU A 73 -11.58 -2.94 17.04
C GLU A 73 -11.64 -3.42 18.50
N LEU A 74 -12.60 -2.97 19.29
CA LEU A 74 -12.85 -3.49 20.63
C LEU A 74 -13.21 -5.00 20.59
N LYS A 75 -14.04 -5.44 19.63
CA LYS A 75 -14.35 -6.87 19.46
C LYS A 75 -13.12 -7.68 19.04
N ILE A 76 -12.26 -7.14 18.18
CA ILE A 76 -11.01 -7.79 17.81
C ILE A 76 -10.12 -7.91 19.05
N SER A 77 -9.89 -6.82 19.79
CA SER A 77 -9.05 -6.80 20.99
C SER A 77 -9.51 -7.75 22.10
N GLN A 78 -10.83 -7.92 22.25
CA GLN A 78 -11.40 -8.85 23.25
C GLN A 78 -11.20 -10.33 22.91
N ASN A 79 -11.04 -10.66 21.63
CA ASN A 79 -11.00 -12.05 21.17
C ASN A 79 -9.61 -12.47 20.64
N VAL A 80 -8.68 -11.54 20.46
CA VAL A 80 -7.36 -11.88 19.95
C VAL A 80 -6.50 -12.52 21.04
N HIS A 81 -5.93 -13.70 20.72
CA HIS A 81 -4.98 -14.44 21.56
C HIS A 81 -3.62 -14.56 20.87
N HIS A 82 -3.60 -14.62 19.55
CA HIS A 82 -2.38 -14.80 18.77
C HIS A 82 -2.26 -13.76 17.66
N VAL A 83 -1.02 -13.32 17.41
CA VAL A 83 -0.66 -12.45 16.29
C VAL A 83 0.42 -13.15 15.48
N GLU A 84 0.11 -13.47 14.25
CA GLU A 84 1.08 -13.95 13.28
C GLU A 84 1.46 -12.82 12.33
N THR A 85 2.70 -12.77 11.89
CA THR A 85 3.18 -11.80 10.90
C THR A 85 3.95 -12.49 9.80
N VAL A 86 3.72 -12.03 8.56
CA VAL A 86 4.44 -12.46 7.38
C VAL A 86 5.12 -11.23 6.78
N PRO A 87 6.43 -11.04 7.01
CA PRO A 87 7.18 -9.95 6.39
C PRO A 87 7.16 -10.08 4.86
N THR A 88 7.10 -8.94 4.18
CA THR A 88 7.17 -8.86 2.72
C THR A 88 8.20 -7.83 2.29
N GLY A 89 8.78 -8.00 1.09
CA GLY A 89 9.78 -7.07 0.57
C GLY A 89 9.23 -5.70 0.18
N SER A 90 7.89 -5.57 0.06
CA SER A 90 7.25 -4.34 -0.42
C SER A 90 5.79 -4.22 0.01
N GLU A 91 5.23 -3.01 -0.10
CA GLU A 91 3.80 -2.77 0.14
C GLU A 91 2.91 -3.53 -0.85
N LEU A 92 3.34 -3.70 -2.11
CA LEU A 92 2.58 -4.46 -3.10
C LEU A 92 2.53 -5.93 -2.74
N ALA A 93 3.66 -6.53 -2.39
CA ALA A 93 3.71 -7.91 -1.95
C ALA A 93 2.79 -8.12 -0.73
N ALA A 94 2.79 -7.18 0.22
CA ALA A 94 1.86 -7.19 1.35
C ALA A 94 0.39 -7.12 0.91
N LEU A 95 0.05 -6.26 -0.07
CA LEU A 95 -1.32 -6.12 -0.58
C LEU A 95 -1.81 -7.39 -1.28
N VAL A 96 -0.97 -8.01 -2.10
CA VAL A 96 -1.29 -9.27 -2.80
C VAL A 96 -1.49 -10.39 -1.78
N LEU A 97 -0.55 -10.52 -0.83
CA LEU A 97 -0.61 -11.54 0.21
C LEU A 97 -1.85 -11.36 1.12
N GLU A 98 -2.18 -10.13 1.53
CA GLU A 98 -3.39 -9.83 2.29
C GLU A 98 -4.65 -10.31 1.54
N SER A 99 -4.76 -9.95 0.25
CA SER A 99 -5.90 -10.34 -0.59
C SER A 99 -6.04 -11.87 -0.70
N LYS A 100 -4.92 -12.58 -0.84
CA LYS A 100 -4.87 -14.04 -0.87
C LYS A 100 -5.33 -14.63 0.46
N LEU A 101 -4.70 -14.22 1.56
CA LEU A 101 -5.00 -14.73 2.90
C LEU A 101 -6.44 -14.44 3.34
N VAL A 102 -7.00 -13.28 3.00
CA VAL A 102 -8.41 -12.99 3.29
C VAL A 102 -9.35 -13.93 2.54
N LYS A 103 -9.05 -14.30 1.30
CA LYS A 103 -9.84 -15.25 0.52
C LYS A 103 -9.72 -16.69 1.05
N GLU A 104 -8.52 -17.10 1.41
CA GLU A 104 -8.24 -18.45 1.92
C GLU A 104 -8.77 -18.66 3.34
N LEU A 105 -8.45 -17.75 4.24
CA LEU A 105 -8.74 -17.87 5.67
C LEU A 105 -10.14 -17.41 6.06
N GLN A 106 -10.83 -16.64 5.21
CA GLN A 106 -12.18 -16.09 5.47
C GLN A 106 -12.35 -15.47 6.87
N PRO A 107 -11.46 -14.54 7.30
CA PRO A 107 -11.43 -14.07 8.67
C PRO A 107 -12.71 -13.32 9.05
N LEU A 108 -13.11 -13.44 10.31
CA LEU A 108 -14.41 -12.99 10.82
C LEU A 108 -14.70 -11.51 10.58
N PHE A 109 -13.67 -10.65 10.76
CA PHE A 109 -13.81 -9.20 10.70
C PHE A 109 -13.38 -8.55 9.36
N ASN A 110 -12.97 -9.34 8.34
CA ASN A 110 -12.65 -8.83 7.00
C ASN A 110 -13.85 -8.83 6.04
N ARG A 111 -15.04 -8.46 6.48
CA ARG A 111 -16.29 -8.55 5.69
C ARG A 111 -16.22 -7.87 4.31
N GLN A 112 -15.50 -6.75 4.20
CA GLN A 112 -15.38 -6.01 2.93
C GLN A 112 -14.44 -6.69 1.94
N LEU A 113 -13.35 -7.32 2.39
CA LEU A 113 -12.35 -7.99 1.56
C LEU A 113 -12.73 -9.42 1.17
N ARG A 114 -13.78 -10.01 1.78
CA ARG A 114 -14.33 -11.30 1.36
C ARG A 114 -14.96 -11.24 -0.03
N ARG A 115 -15.42 -10.06 -0.46
CA ARG A 115 -15.79 -9.83 -1.85
C ARG A 115 -14.52 -9.63 -2.66
N VAL A 116 -14.48 -10.21 -3.86
CA VAL A 116 -13.36 -10.06 -4.79
C VAL A 116 -13.06 -8.57 -4.97
N SER A 117 -11.99 -8.08 -4.36
CA SER A 117 -11.60 -6.67 -4.45
C SER A 117 -11.03 -6.41 -5.83
N LYS A 118 -11.66 -5.48 -6.57
CA LYS A 118 -11.11 -4.99 -7.82
C LYS A 118 -10.12 -3.87 -7.53
N TYR A 119 -8.90 -4.04 -7.98
CA TYR A 119 -7.85 -3.03 -7.89
C TYR A 119 -7.73 -2.26 -9.20
N ALA A 120 -7.27 -1.02 -9.12
CA ALA A 120 -6.84 -0.24 -10.26
C ALA A 120 -5.32 -0.41 -10.40
N MET A 121 -4.88 -1.06 -11.47
CA MET A 121 -3.48 -1.36 -11.76
C MET A 121 -2.94 -0.38 -12.80
N LEU A 122 -1.76 0.18 -12.56
CA LEU A 122 -1.02 0.94 -13.58
C LEU A 122 -0.19 -0.03 -14.40
N ILE A 123 -0.46 -0.08 -15.68
CA ILE A 123 0.24 -0.94 -16.64
C ILE A 123 0.93 -0.06 -17.65
N LYS A 124 2.21 -0.33 -17.92
CA LYS A 124 2.97 0.35 -18.96
C LYS A 124 2.39 0.03 -20.34
N GLN A 125 2.32 1.05 -21.16
CA GLN A 125 1.97 0.96 -22.59
C GLN A 125 2.97 1.75 -23.41
N GLN A 126 2.95 1.52 -24.72
CA GLN A 126 3.70 2.32 -25.67
C GLN A 126 2.79 2.70 -26.84
N ASN A 127 2.77 3.98 -27.20
CA ASN A 127 2.02 4.52 -28.33
C ASN A 127 2.97 5.39 -29.15
N ASP A 128 3.10 5.11 -30.46
CA ASP A 128 3.95 5.86 -31.39
C ASP A 128 5.38 6.08 -30.88
N GLY A 129 5.96 5.06 -30.22
CA GLY A 129 7.30 5.12 -29.64
C GLY A 129 7.38 5.75 -28.24
N TYR A 130 6.34 6.41 -27.76
CA TYR A 130 6.29 7.02 -26.44
C TYR A 130 5.72 6.06 -25.40
N ASN A 131 6.38 5.95 -24.26
CA ASN A 131 5.87 5.22 -23.11
C ASN A 131 4.71 5.96 -22.45
N SER A 132 3.73 5.21 -21.97
CA SER A 132 2.55 5.71 -21.29
C SER A 132 2.08 4.72 -20.23
N VAL A 133 1.06 5.08 -19.46
CA VAL A 133 0.40 4.18 -18.50
C VAL A 133 -1.08 4.03 -18.82
N ALA A 134 -1.59 2.82 -18.62
CA ALA A 134 -3.03 2.57 -18.57
C ALA A 134 -3.47 2.20 -17.16
N VAL A 135 -4.68 2.61 -16.79
CA VAL A 135 -5.34 2.16 -15.57
C VAL A 135 -6.30 1.03 -15.93
N LYS A 136 -5.90 -0.22 -15.67
CA LYS A 136 -6.77 -1.39 -15.78
C LYS A 136 -7.36 -1.73 -14.42
N SER A 137 -8.65 -2.11 -14.41
CA SER A 137 -9.30 -2.61 -13.20
C SER A 137 -9.42 -4.12 -13.30
N GLY A 138 -9.02 -4.82 -12.26
CA GLY A 138 -9.08 -6.28 -12.20
C GLY A 138 -8.93 -6.79 -10.79
N THR A 139 -9.14 -8.08 -10.64
CA THR A 139 -8.85 -8.82 -9.41
C THR A 139 -7.43 -9.35 -9.50
N VAL A 140 -6.76 -9.42 -8.37
CA VAL A 140 -5.44 -10.04 -8.29
C VAL A 140 -5.62 -11.46 -7.78
N ASP A 141 -5.06 -12.39 -8.52
CA ASP A 141 -4.98 -13.82 -8.18
C ASP A 141 -3.59 -14.36 -8.55
N ASP A 142 -3.36 -15.63 -8.27
CA ASP A 142 -2.06 -16.28 -8.52
C ASP A 142 -1.67 -16.32 -10.01
N SER A 143 -2.61 -16.08 -10.94
CA SER A 143 -2.36 -15.99 -12.39
C SER A 143 -2.04 -14.58 -12.88
N THR A 144 -2.13 -13.58 -12.00
CA THR A 144 -1.92 -12.18 -12.37
C THR A 144 -0.42 -11.92 -12.60
N ASP A 145 -0.05 -11.61 -13.85
CA ASP A 145 1.31 -11.18 -14.16
C ASP A 145 1.59 -9.79 -13.56
N LEU A 146 2.29 -9.78 -12.44
CA LEU A 146 2.68 -8.56 -11.73
C LEU A 146 3.92 -7.91 -12.33
N SER A 147 4.65 -8.56 -13.24
CA SER A 147 5.86 -8.00 -13.85
C SER A 147 5.58 -6.76 -14.70
N SER A 148 4.37 -6.67 -15.25
CA SER A 148 3.88 -5.53 -16.03
C SER A 148 3.19 -4.45 -15.21
N VAL A 149 3.01 -4.64 -13.88
CA VAL A 149 2.28 -3.75 -12.99
C VAL A 149 3.24 -2.81 -12.27
N TYR A 150 3.10 -1.52 -12.49
CA TYR A 150 3.92 -0.46 -11.89
C TYR A 150 3.28 0.19 -10.66
N GLY A 151 2.05 -0.15 -10.35
CA GLY A 151 1.36 0.31 -9.16
C GLY A 151 -0.03 -0.28 -9.05
N MET A 152 -0.47 -0.53 -7.81
CA MET A 152 -1.81 -0.99 -7.48
C MET A 152 -2.47 -0.04 -6.50
N PHE A 153 -3.75 0.25 -6.76
CA PHE A 153 -4.54 1.19 -5.99
C PHE A 153 -5.92 0.62 -5.71
N GLU A 154 -6.47 0.93 -4.56
CA GLU A 154 -7.83 0.50 -4.18
C GLU A 154 -8.91 1.06 -5.12
N THR A 155 -8.65 2.23 -5.73
CA THR A 155 -9.61 2.89 -6.62
C THR A 155 -8.92 3.52 -7.83
N ARG A 156 -9.67 3.65 -8.93
CA ARG A 156 -9.21 4.38 -10.14
C ARG A 156 -8.88 5.85 -9.83
N THR A 157 -9.54 6.45 -8.86
CA THR A 157 -9.30 7.84 -8.44
C THR A 157 -7.91 7.98 -7.82
N LYS A 158 -7.53 7.07 -6.90
CA LYS A 158 -6.18 7.03 -6.32
C LYS A 158 -5.11 6.80 -7.39
N ALA A 159 -5.35 5.88 -8.34
CA ALA A 159 -4.45 5.64 -9.46
C ALA A 159 -4.25 6.89 -10.33
N LYS A 160 -5.34 7.58 -10.69
CA LYS A 160 -5.27 8.84 -11.47
C LYS A 160 -4.55 9.97 -10.73
N ALA A 161 -4.79 10.10 -9.42
CA ALA A 161 -4.09 11.09 -8.59
C ALA A 161 -2.56 10.85 -8.63
N ARG A 162 -2.14 9.58 -8.57
CA ARG A 162 -0.75 9.22 -8.68
C ARG A 162 -0.16 9.52 -10.06
N ILE A 163 -0.87 9.20 -11.14
CA ILE A 163 -0.43 9.55 -12.49
C ILE A 163 -0.24 11.08 -12.62
N LEU A 164 -1.16 11.86 -12.06
CA LEU A 164 -1.08 13.32 -12.11
C LEU A 164 0.15 13.84 -11.34
N GLU A 165 0.44 13.28 -10.18
CA GLU A 165 1.63 13.59 -9.38
C GLU A 165 2.92 13.30 -10.16
N LEU A 166 3.06 12.07 -10.72
CA LEU A 166 4.20 11.69 -11.55
C LEU A 166 4.36 12.60 -12.76
N THR A 167 3.25 12.93 -13.41
CA THR A 167 3.24 13.82 -14.58
C THR A 167 3.81 15.20 -14.23
N ARG A 168 3.47 15.74 -13.07
CA ARG A 168 3.97 17.05 -12.60
C ARG A 168 5.42 16.99 -12.15
N THR A 169 5.76 15.99 -11.34
CA THR A 169 7.11 15.85 -10.75
C THR A 169 8.19 15.60 -11.81
N PHE A 170 7.86 14.81 -12.82
CA PHE A 170 8.81 14.44 -13.88
C PHE A 170 8.56 15.16 -15.21
N GLU A 171 7.74 16.21 -15.21
CA GLU A 171 7.41 17.00 -16.42
C GLU A 171 6.96 16.12 -17.60
N LEU A 172 6.21 15.03 -17.32
CA LEU A 172 5.70 14.15 -18.37
C LEU A 172 4.53 14.80 -19.12
N CYS A 173 4.23 14.31 -20.30
CA CYS A 173 3.12 14.84 -21.10
C CYS A 173 1.78 14.34 -20.58
N PRO A 174 0.85 15.20 -20.10
CA PRO A 174 -0.46 14.77 -19.58
C PRO A 174 -1.31 14.03 -20.61
N LYS A 175 -1.16 14.33 -21.89
CA LYS A 175 -1.86 13.65 -22.98
C LYS A 175 -1.37 12.21 -23.14
N LEU A 176 -0.05 11.98 -23.16
CA LEU A 176 0.53 10.65 -23.22
C LEU A 176 0.24 9.85 -21.95
N MET A 177 0.21 10.51 -20.79
CA MET A 177 -0.15 9.89 -19.50
C MET A 177 -1.66 9.66 -19.32
N GLY A 178 -2.48 9.92 -20.32
CA GLY A 178 -3.92 9.65 -20.32
C GLY A 178 -4.74 10.56 -19.40
N ILE A 179 -4.17 11.70 -18.94
CA ILE A 179 -4.85 12.69 -18.10
C ILE A 179 -5.70 13.63 -18.98
N GLU A 180 -5.12 14.09 -20.09
CA GLU A 180 -5.80 14.98 -21.04
C GLU A 180 -6.18 14.24 -22.34
N LYS A 181 -7.34 14.62 -22.88
CA LYS A 181 -7.83 14.13 -24.18
C LYS A 181 -8.04 15.31 -25.11
N THR A 182 -6.99 15.78 -25.76
CA THR A 182 -7.05 16.89 -26.71
C THR A 182 -6.68 16.42 -28.12
N LYS A 183 -7.24 17.04 -29.16
CA LYS A 183 -6.89 16.74 -30.57
C LYS A 183 -5.52 17.32 -30.96
N GLY A 184 -5.11 18.43 -30.33
CA GLY A 184 -3.84 19.12 -30.59
C GLY A 184 -2.84 18.95 -29.43
N ALA A 185 -2.03 19.96 -29.18
CA ALA A 185 -1.14 20.05 -28.04
C ALA A 185 -1.90 19.94 -26.70
N CYS A 186 -1.27 19.37 -25.68
CA CYS A 186 -1.83 19.36 -24.35
C CYS A 186 -1.79 20.77 -23.71
N PHE A 187 -2.67 21.04 -22.75
CA PHE A 187 -2.71 22.31 -22.07
C PHE A 187 -1.41 22.64 -21.33
N SER A 188 -0.75 21.63 -20.74
CA SER A 188 0.53 21.79 -20.08
C SER A 188 1.64 22.28 -21.03
N TYR A 189 1.61 21.88 -22.30
CA TYR A 189 2.54 22.39 -23.32
C TYR A 189 2.32 23.89 -23.57
N SER A 190 1.08 24.29 -23.75
CA SER A 190 0.72 25.71 -23.94
C SER A 190 1.14 26.61 -22.78
N LEU A 191 1.30 26.04 -21.56
CA LEU A 191 1.78 26.75 -20.37
C LEU A 191 3.29 26.60 -20.12
N GLY A 192 4.04 25.97 -21.05
CA GLY A 192 5.48 25.70 -20.86
C GLY A 192 5.81 24.72 -19.73
N ARG A 193 4.83 23.85 -19.33
CA ARG A 193 4.97 22.91 -18.23
C ARG A 193 5.30 21.48 -18.67
N CYS A 194 5.47 21.24 -19.94
CA CYS A 194 5.99 19.99 -20.50
C CYS A 194 6.84 20.26 -21.75
N ARG A 195 7.58 19.26 -22.19
CA ARG A 195 8.60 19.41 -23.26
C ARG A 195 8.06 19.10 -24.65
N GLY A 196 6.75 19.06 -24.85
CA GLY A 196 6.14 18.96 -26.18
C GLY A 196 6.17 17.56 -26.81
N ALA A 197 6.30 16.48 -26.04
CA ALA A 197 6.29 15.11 -26.56
C ALA A 197 5.05 14.79 -27.41
N CYS A 198 3.86 15.33 -27.06
CA CYS A 198 2.63 15.12 -27.81
C CYS A 198 2.53 15.90 -29.13
N VAL A 199 3.46 16.80 -29.41
CA VAL A 199 3.58 17.57 -30.66
C VAL A 199 4.91 17.29 -31.39
N GLY A 200 5.69 16.31 -30.90
CA GLY A 200 6.93 15.86 -31.53
C GLY A 200 8.15 16.72 -31.27
N GLU A 201 8.10 17.71 -30.34
CA GLU A 201 9.26 18.53 -30.00
C GLU A 201 10.25 17.80 -29.11
N GLU A 202 9.77 16.91 -28.24
CA GLU A 202 10.62 16.01 -27.47
C GLU A 202 10.66 14.63 -28.14
N SER A 203 11.86 14.09 -28.36
CA SER A 203 11.98 12.75 -28.93
C SER A 203 11.50 11.63 -27.99
N PRO A 204 11.05 10.49 -28.54
CA PRO A 204 10.63 9.35 -27.73
C PRO A 204 11.73 8.89 -26.75
N GLU A 205 13.01 8.92 -27.14
CA GLU A 205 14.14 8.46 -26.32
C GLU A 205 14.27 9.32 -25.06
N LEU A 206 14.23 10.64 -25.21
CA LEU A 206 14.36 11.58 -24.08
C LEU A 206 13.15 11.51 -23.16
N TYR A 207 11.94 11.46 -23.71
CA TYR A 207 10.72 11.31 -22.95
C TYR A 207 10.69 9.98 -22.18
N ASN A 208 11.00 8.87 -22.84
CA ASN A 208 10.97 7.53 -22.26
C ASN A 208 11.99 7.39 -21.14
N ARG A 209 13.17 8.02 -21.23
CA ARG A 209 14.15 8.03 -20.13
C ARG A 209 13.58 8.67 -18.86
N ARG A 210 12.88 9.81 -18.98
CA ARG A 210 12.22 10.46 -17.84
C ARG A 210 11.03 9.65 -17.33
N PHE A 211 10.29 9.03 -18.23
CA PHE A 211 9.19 8.13 -17.89
C PHE A 211 9.67 6.92 -17.07
N GLU A 212 10.77 6.27 -17.48
CA GLU A 212 11.34 5.16 -16.71
C GLU A 212 11.79 5.62 -15.32
N LEU A 213 12.50 6.73 -15.21
CA LEU A 213 12.88 7.32 -13.92
C LEU A 213 11.67 7.58 -13.02
N ALA A 214 10.57 8.10 -13.59
CA ALA A 214 9.34 8.34 -12.85
C ALA A 214 8.73 7.05 -12.31
N LEU A 215 8.81 5.95 -13.05
CA LEU A 215 8.27 4.65 -12.64
C LEU A 215 9.24 3.87 -11.75
N GLU A 216 10.56 3.99 -11.94
CA GLU A 216 11.56 3.30 -11.09
C GLU A 216 11.51 3.75 -9.64
N HIS A 217 11.33 5.05 -9.38
CA HIS A 217 11.10 5.59 -8.04
C HIS A 217 9.83 5.02 -7.36
N HIS A 218 8.99 4.32 -8.13
CA HIS A 218 7.69 3.80 -7.69
C HIS A 218 7.48 2.36 -8.09
N LYS A 219 8.48 1.75 -8.74
CA LYS A 219 8.50 0.31 -8.96
C LYS A 219 8.49 -0.34 -7.59
N ILE A 220 7.41 -1.01 -7.33
CA ILE A 220 7.28 -1.78 -6.12
C ILE A 220 8.31 -2.90 -6.28
N ALA A 221 9.35 -2.88 -5.44
CA ALA A 221 10.38 -3.89 -5.45
C ALA A 221 9.70 -5.27 -5.39
N ALA A 222 10.01 -6.10 -6.38
CA ALA A 222 9.54 -7.46 -6.44
C ALA A 222 10.22 -8.29 -5.35
#